data_4cb2bd6f0296319448c636767409387f
#
_entry.id   4cb2bd6f0296319448c636767409387f
#
_cell.length_a   1.000
_cell.length_b   1.000
_cell.length_c   1.000
_cell.angle_alpha   90.00
_cell.angle_beta   90.00
_cell.angle_gamma   90.00
#
_symmetry.space_group_name_H-M   'P 1'
#
loop_
_entity.id
_entity.type
_entity.pdbx_description
1 polymer ?
#
loop_
_entity_poly.entity_id
_entity_poly.type
_entity_poly.pdbx_seq_one_letter_code
_entity_poly.pdbx_strand_id
1 'polypeptide(L)'
;MPELSLLAWGLILAALVIGILAGHFGWGKRWPGSRTKLHPDYLTGLDYLVSEQPDRALDMFLKLMDANADTIETHFALGTLYRRRGETDRAIRIHQNLLARGELASEHREQAMLALAQDYLRAGLLDRAEGLFQQVTEVPRLRSTALDALRGVYERQHDWQQALGVYRLLARSKSAPPRLVAAHYLCELSSQALERGDSAAARGLLRDARAETTPFPRAAVLRAQIAERAGDFALAERLIRKAVNEAPTLLQEELPHLMRLAGPEGRDRLLEDLVAQAKTQDFDELKRLVFAAISANLADAKPLRASMERVFAEDATLHAVWHDTSSPHFERIAAELGALFAQAEKYRCNECGFAGRSFYWHCPACHAWDSFETCAVVRLR
;
A
#
# COMPACT_ATOMS: atom_id res chain seq x y z
N MET A 1 -65.42 -17.20 18.55
CA MET A 1 -64.43 -18.18 18.03
C MET A 1 -65.10 -18.94 16.92
N PRO A 2 -64.71 -18.82 15.63
CA PRO A 2 -65.31 -19.61 14.57
C PRO A 2 -64.83 -21.05 14.74
N GLU A 3 -65.80 -21.95 14.91
CA GLU A 3 -65.54 -23.41 14.93
C GLU A 3 -65.09 -23.82 13.51
N LEU A 4 -63.85 -24.27 13.42
CA LEU A 4 -63.31 -24.86 12.21
C LEU A 4 -64.18 -26.06 11.83
N SER A 5 -64.79 -26.02 10.63
CA SER A 5 -65.69 -27.10 10.15
C SER A 5 -64.92 -28.42 10.10
N LEU A 6 -65.60 -29.56 10.31
CA LEU A 6 -65.03 -30.91 10.23
C LEU A 6 -64.25 -31.16 8.94
N LEU A 7 -64.61 -30.48 7.86
CA LEU A 7 -63.89 -30.45 6.58
C LEU A 7 -62.50 -29.81 6.67
N ALA A 8 -62.32 -28.75 7.48
CA ALA A 8 -61.01 -28.08 7.65
C ALA A 8 -60.08 -29.00 8.44
N TRP A 9 -60.55 -29.69 9.47
CA TRP A 9 -59.77 -30.69 10.21
C TRP A 9 -59.38 -31.88 9.33
N GLY A 10 -60.27 -32.33 8.43
CA GLY A 10 -59.96 -33.39 7.46
C GLY A 10 -58.85 -33.00 6.48
N LEU A 11 -58.82 -31.75 5.99
CA LEU A 11 -57.80 -31.25 5.10
C LEU A 11 -56.45 -31.08 5.77
N ILE A 12 -56.41 -30.64 7.04
CA ILE A 12 -55.17 -30.55 7.84
C ILE A 12 -54.58 -31.92 8.08
N LEU A 13 -55.40 -32.89 8.42
CA LEU A 13 -54.97 -34.26 8.66
C LEU A 13 -54.44 -34.92 7.37
N ALA A 14 -55.12 -34.72 6.25
CA ALA A 14 -54.70 -35.19 4.93
C ALA A 14 -53.35 -34.55 4.50
N ALA A 15 -53.17 -33.26 4.70
CA ALA A 15 -51.90 -32.56 4.42
C ALA A 15 -50.74 -33.09 5.31
N LEU A 16 -51.03 -33.37 6.56
CA LEU A 16 -50.04 -33.92 7.51
C LEU A 16 -49.64 -35.36 7.15
N VAL A 17 -50.58 -36.20 6.75
CA VAL A 17 -50.31 -37.57 6.26
C VAL A 17 -49.55 -37.57 4.96
N ILE A 18 -49.90 -36.69 4.01
CA ILE A 18 -49.17 -36.50 2.73
C ILE A 18 -47.74 -35.99 3.03
N GLY A 19 -47.54 -35.06 3.95
CA GLY A 19 -46.25 -34.56 4.38
C GLY A 19 -45.39 -35.67 5.01
N ILE A 20 -45.95 -36.50 5.88
CA ILE A 20 -45.25 -37.64 6.50
C ILE A 20 -44.90 -38.71 5.45
N LEU A 21 -45.82 -39.04 4.56
CA LEU A 21 -45.58 -39.99 3.47
C LEU A 21 -44.53 -39.44 2.47
N ALA A 22 -44.58 -38.21 2.10
CA ALA A 22 -43.56 -37.53 1.25
C ALA A 22 -42.19 -37.50 1.95
N GLY A 23 -42.15 -37.31 3.26
CA GLY A 23 -40.94 -37.39 4.07
C GLY A 23 -40.40 -38.81 4.19
N HIS A 24 -41.29 -39.84 4.37
CA HIS A 24 -40.91 -41.21 4.53
C HIS A 24 -40.58 -41.94 3.22
N PHE A 25 -41.27 -41.61 2.12
CA PHE A 25 -41.01 -42.17 0.80
C PHE A 25 -39.93 -41.41 0.02
N GLY A 26 -39.14 -40.55 0.70
CA GLY A 26 -37.88 -40.03 0.15
C GLY A 26 -38.02 -39.34 -1.19
N TRP A 27 -38.90 -38.35 -1.29
CA TRP A 27 -38.83 -37.36 -2.37
C TRP A 27 -37.74 -36.33 -2.08
N GLY A 28 -36.83 -36.65 -1.16
CA GLY A 28 -35.50 -36.13 -1.18
C GLY A 28 -34.80 -36.71 -2.39
N LYS A 29 -35.07 -36.15 -3.62
CA LYS A 29 -34.07 -36.27 -4.68
C LYS A 29 -32.75 -35.95 -4.00
N ARG A 30 -31.93 -36.99 -3.75
CA ARG A 30 -30.50 -36.82 -3.55
C ARG A 30 -30.01 -35.97 -4.69
N TRP A 31 -29.87 -34.66 -4.44
CA TRP A 31 -28.97 -33.89 -5.25
C TRP A 31 -27.65 -34.69 -5.19
N PRO A 32 -27.09 -35.04 -6.33
CA PRO A 32 -25.74 -35.51 -6.39
C PRO A 32 -24.82 -34.29 -6.19
N GLY A 33 -24.87 -33.69 -5.01
CA GLY A 33 -23.77 -32.95 -4.48
C GLY A 33 -22.71 -33.99 -4.21
N SER A 34 -21.82 -34.19 -5.12
CA SER A 34 -20.53 -34.84 -4.88
C SER A 34 -19.87 -34.03 -3.74
N ARG A 35 -20.24 -34.40 -2.50
CA ARG A 35 -19.43 -34.04 -1.35
C ARG A 35 -18.17 -34.90 -1.51
N THR A 36 -17.22 -34.40 -2.25
CA THR A 36 -15.82 -34.82 -2.12
C THR A 36 -15.55 -34.72 -0.62
N LYS A 37 -15.53 -35.85 0.06
CA LYS A 37 -15.15 -35.90 1.48
C LYS A 37 -13.68 -35.49 1.49
N LEU A 38 -13.43 -34.26 1.84
CA LEU A 38 -12.06 -33.78 2.05
C LEU A 38 -11.40 -34.70 3.06
N HIS A 39 -10.18 -35.13 2.76
CA HIS A 39 -9.43 -36.00 3.65
C HIS A 39 -9.26 -35.34 5.02
N PRO A 40 -9.42 -36.02 6.15
CA PRO A 40 -9.25 -35.42 7.49
C PRO A 40 -7.93 -34.69 7.66
N ASP A 41 -6.85 -35.21 7.09
CA ASP A 41 -5.53 -34.61 7.15
C ASP A 41 -5.44 -33.30 6.33
N TYR A 42 -6.28 -33.14 5.30
CA TYR A 42 -6.39 -31.85 4.58
C TYR A 42 -6.97 -30.76 5.50
N LEU A 43 -8.00 -31.08 6.26
CA LEU A 43 -8.58 -30.14 7.24
C LEU A 43 -7.58 -29.83 8.36
N THR A 44 -6.81 -30.82 8.81
CA THR A 44 -5.73 -30.62 9.79
C THR A 44 -4.63 -29.68 9.21
N GLY A 45 -4.26 -29.85 7.95
CA GLY A 45 -3.33 -28.96 7.25
C GLY A 45 -3.84 -27.53 7.17
N LEU A 46 -5.14 -27.33 6.90
CA LEU A 46 -5.77 -26.01 6.93
C LEU A 46 -5.77 -25.38 8.34
N ASP A 47 -6.03 -26.20 9.36
CA ASP A 47 -5.99 -25.74 10.76
C ASP A 47 -4.60 -25.22 11.16
N TYR A 48 -3.54 -25.90 10.73
CA TYR A 48 -2.17 -25.41 10.90
C TYR A 48 -1.92 -24.09 10.17
N LEU A 49 -2.55 -23.86 9.00
CA LEU A 49 -2.44 -22.57 8.30
C LEU A 49 -3.11 -21.43 9.06
N VAL A 50 -4.30 -21.69 9.61
CA VAL A 50 -5.06 -20.72 10.42
C VAL A 50 -4.31 -20.41 11.72
N SER A 51 -3.63 -21.42 12.28
CA SER A 51 -2.83 -21.30 13.52
C SER A 51 -1.42 -20.75 13.29
N GLU A 52 -1.15 -20.16 12.13
CA GLU A 52 0.16 -19.57 11.75
C GLU A 52 1.35 -20.55 11.86
N GLN A 53 1.13 -21.85 11.62
CA GLN A 53 2.15 -22.89 11.64
C GLN A 53 2.41 -23.45 10.22
N PRO A 54 3.00 -22.66 9.30
CA PRO A 54 3.11 -23.02 7.88
C PRO A 54 4.00 -24.24 7.63
N ASP A 55 4.98 -24.51 8.50
CA ASP A 55 5.86 -25.67 8.35
C ASP A 55 5.11 -26.98 8.61
N ARG A 56 4.29 -27.03 9.66
CA ARG A 56 3.46 -28.19 9.95
C ARG A 56 2.38 -28.43 8.89
N ALA A 57 1.82 -27.34 8.37
CA ALA A 57 0.87 -27.44 7.27
C ALA A 57 1.54 -28.04 6.01
N LEU A 58 2.77 -27.59 5.69
CA LEU A 58 3.54 -28.11 4.58
C LEU A 58 3.81 -29.62 4.72
N ASP A 59 4.30 -30.06 5.89
CA ASP A 59 4.57 -31.48 6.17
C ASP A 59 3.30 -32.33 6.02
N MET A 60 2.14 -31.80 6.46
CA MET A 60 0.86 -32.49 6.34
C MET A 60 0.42 -32.62 4.88
N PHE A 61 0.52 -31.55 4.09
CA PHE A 61 0.15 -31.61 2.67
C PHE A 61 1.12 -32.47 1.84
N LEU A 62 2.41 -32.50 2.16
CA LEU A 62 3.36 -33.42 1.52
C LEU A 62 3.01 -34.89 1.82
N LYS A 63 2.69 -35.23 3.07
CA LYS A 63 2.23 -36.58 3.43
C LYS A 63 0.96 -37.00 2.69
N LEU A 64 0.03 -36.05 2.47
CA LEU A 64 -1.18 -36.30 1.68
C LEU A 64 -0.86 -36.62 0.22
N MET A 65 0.10 -35.96 -0.37
CA MET A 65 0.56 -36.28 -1.75
C MET A 65 1.18 -37.66 -1.83
N ASP A 66 2.02 -38.04 -0.86
CA ASP A 66 2.66 -39.35 -0.82
C ASP A 66 1.64 -40.49 -0.58
N ALA A 67 0.53 -40.22 0.13
CA ALA A 67 -0.51 -41.17 0.43
C ALA A 67 -1.55 -41.40 -0.71
N ASN A 68 -1.27 -40.97 -1.95
CA ASN A 68 -2.21 -41.01 -3.08
C ASN A 68 -3.55 -40.26 -2.89
N ALA A 69 -3.66 -39.40 -1.89
CA ALA A 69 -4.77 -38.46 -1.74
C ALA A 69 -4.53 -37.20 -2.57
N ASP A 70 -4.07 -37.38 -3.80
CA ASP A 70 -3.66 -36.32 -4.76
C ASP A 70 -4.90 -35.60 -5.29
N THR A 71 -5.45 -34.69 -4.47
CA THR A 71 -6.57 -33.85 -4.88
C THR A 71 -6.07 -32.53 -5.47
N ILE A 72 -6.88 -31.93 -6.35
CA ILE A 72 -6.61 -30.61 -6.93
C ILE A 72 -6.44 -29.57 -5.83
N GLU A 73 -7.25 -29.66 -4.78
CA GLU A 73 -7.23 -28.76 -3.62
C GLU A 73 -5.90 -28.83 -2.86
N THR A 74 -5.32 -30.03 -2.72
CA THR A 74 -4.00 -30.21 -2.09
C THR A 74 -2.91 -29.52 -2.89
N HIS A 75 -2.94 -29.57 -4.21
CA HIS A 75 -1.98 -28.84 -5.08
C HIS A 75 -2.11 -27.34 -4.90
N PHE A 76 -3.34 -26.78 -4.87
CA PHE A 76 -3.54 -25.37 -4.63
C PHE A 76 -3.03 -24.93 -3.26
N ALA A 77 -3.33 -25.69 -2.21
CA ALA A 77 -2.86 -25.41 -0.86
C ALA A 77 -1.33 -25.43 -0.79
N LEU A 78 -0.70 -26.45 -1.35
CA LEU A 78 0.75 -26.63 -1.34
C LEU A 78 1.46 -25.53 -2.16
N GLY A 79 0.98 -25.24 -3.37
CA GLY A 79 1.51 -24.15 -4.19
C GLY A 79 1.42 -22.80 -3.49
N THR A 80 0.27 -22.52 -2.84
CA THR A 80 0.09 -21.29 -2.06
C THR A 80 1.06 -21.20 -0.88
N LEU A 81 1.31 -22.31 -0.19
CA LEU A 81 2.27 -22.39 0.92
C LEU A 81 3.70 -22.09 0.44
N TYR A 82 4.14 -22.74 -0.63
CA TYR A 82 5.46 -22.48 -1.20
C TYR A 82 5.63 -21.01 -1.60
N ARG A 83 4.59 -20.41 -2.22
CA ARG A 83 4.61 -18.97 -2.56
C ARG A 83 4.75 -18.09 -1.31
N ARG A 84 4.01 -18.38 -0.23
CA ARG A 84 4.11 -17.64 1.05
C ARG A 84 5.49 -17.76 1.69
N ARG A 85 6.13 -18.90 1.58
CA ARG A 85 7.50 -19.13 2.07
C ARG A 85 8.58 -18.52 1.17
N GLY A 86 8.21 -17.98 0.02
CA GLY A 86 9.16 -17.44 -0.97
C GLY A 86 9.80 -18.51 -1.85
N GLU A 87 9.39 -19.77 -1.73
CA GLU A 87 9.83 -20.90 -2.57
C GLU A 87 9.09 -20.89 -3.92
N THR A 88 9.21 -19.78 -4.64
CA THR A 88 8.41 -19.49 -5.84
C THR A 88 8.59 -20.50 -6.97
N ASP A 89 9.79 -21.04 -7.14
CA ASP A 89 10.06 -22.05 -8.17
C ASP A 89 9.25 -23.34 -7.94
N ARG A 90 9.08 -23.73 -6.68
CA ARG A 90 8.26 -24.90 -6.33
C ARG A 90 6.77 -24.62 -6.56
N ALA A 91 6.31 -23.45 -6.18
CA ALA A 91 4.93 -23.03 -6.42
C ALA A 91 4.60 -23.03 -7.91
N ILE A 92 5.48 -22.43 -8.73
CA ILE A 92 5.35 -22.40 -10.20
C ILE A 92 5.23 -23.82 -10.77
N ARG A 93 6.12 -24.73 -10.37
CA ARG A 93 6.10 -26.13 -10.87
C ARG A 93 4.79 -26.83 -10.53
N ILE A 94 4.27 -26.64 -9.31
CA ILE A 94 3.01 -27.25 -8.87
C ILE A 94 1.85 -26.75 -9.72
N HIS A 95 1.70 -25.43 -9.89
CA HIS A 95 0.59 -24.89 -10.66
C HIS A 95 0.74 -25.15 -12.17
N GLN A 96 1.97 -25.21 -12.71
CA GLN A 96 2.21 -25.63 -14.09
C GLN A 96 1.82 -27.11 -14.32
N ASN A 97 2.22 -28.00 -13.40
CA ASN A 97 1.84 -29.41 -13.47
C ASN A 97 0.32 -29.59 -13.39
N LEU A 98 -0.34 -28.78 -12.54
CA LEU A 98 -1.80 -28.79 -12.46
C LEU A 98 -2.45 -28.37 -13.77
N LEU A 99 -1.95 -27.32 -14.43
CA LEU A 99 -2.43 -26.84 -15.74
C LEU A 99 -2.17 -27.82 -16.88
N ALA A 100 -1.10 -28.64 -16.78
CA ALA A 100 -0.75 -29.66 -17.77
C ALA A 100 -1.68 -30.88 -17.76
N ARG A 101 -2.52 -31.05 -16.72
CA ARG A 101 -3.49 -32.15 -16.64
C ARG A 101 -4.59 -31.96 -17.70
N GLY A 102 -4.77 -32.95 -18.57
CA GLY A 102 -5.74 -32.89 -19.67
C GLY A 102 -7.19 -32.80 -19.23
N GLU A 103 -7.53 -33.44 -18.11
CA GLU A 103 -8.91 -33.59 -17.58
C GLU A 103 -9.28 -32.53 -16.54
N LEU A 104 -8.51 -31.43 -16.43
CA LEU A 104 -8.79 -30.38 -15.46
C LEU A 104 -10.08 -29.63 -15.84
N ALA A 105 -11.06 -29.60 -14.93
CA ALA A 105 -12.29 -28.84 -15.11
C ALA A 105 -11.98 -27.34 -15.37
N SER A 106 -12.80 -26.69 -16.19
CA SER A 106 -12.59 -25.26 -16.58
C SER A 106 -12.39 -24.37 -15.37
N GLU A 107 -13.19 -24.55 -14.35
CA GLU A 107 -13.10 -23.75 -13.11
C GLU A 107 -11.74 -23.87 -12.41
N HIS A 108 -11.23 -25.10 -12.28
CA HIS A 108 -9.92 -25.34 -11.67
C HIS A 108 -8.78 -24.87 -12.58
N ARG A 109 -8.94 -24.97 -13.90
CA ARG A 109 -7.97 -24.43 -14.86
C ARG A 109 -7.83 -22.90 -14.73
N GLU A 110 -8.94 -22.18 -14.66
CA GLU A 110 -8.98 -20.73 -14.48
C GLU A 110 -8.34 -20.32 -13.15
N GLN A 111 -8.63 -21.06 -12.09
CA GLN A 111 -8.05 -20.85 -10.76
C GLN A 111 -6.55 -21.16 -10.73
N ALA A 112 -6.10 -22.19 -11.43
CA ALA A 112 -4.68 -22.55 -11.57
C ALA A 112 -3.93 -21.49 -12.40
N MET A 113 -4.54 -20.91 -13.43
CA MET A 113 -3.96 -19.80 -14.19
C MET A 113 -3.77 -18.57 -13.30
N LEU A 114 -4.77 -18.21 -12.49
CA LEU A 114 -4.65 -17.12 -11.51
C LEU A 114 -3.54 -17.38 -10.50
N ALA A 115 -3.47 -18.60 -9.96
CA ALA A 115 -2.45 -18.99 -8.98
C ALA A 115 -1.05 -18.94 -9.57
N LEU A 116 -0.85 -19.45 -10.80
CA LEU A 116 0.42 -19.38 -11.52
C LEU A 116 0.84 -17.94 -11.86
N ALA A 117 -0.11 -17.09 -12.24
CA ALA A 117 0.14 -15.68 -12.47
C ALA A 117 0.64 -14.97 -11.19
N GLN A 118 0.04 -15.30 -10.04
CA GLN A 118 0.49 -14.81 -8.74
C GLN A 118 1.89 -15.33 -8.36
N ASP A 119 2.22 -16.57 -8.71
CA ASP A 119 3.56 -17.12 -8.49
C ASP A 119 4.59 -16.39 -9.34
N TYR A 120 4.30 -16.13 -10.62
CA TYR A 120 5.19 -15.36 -11.50
C TYR A 120 5.37 -13.93 -10.98
N LEU A 121 4.30 -13.28 -10.52
CA LEU A 121 4.39 -11.95 -9.90
C LEU A 121 5.30 -11.96 -8.67
N ARG A 122 5.17 -12.98 -7.82
CA ARG A 122 6.01 -13.12 -6.63
C ARG A 122 7.47 -13.43 -6.97
N ALA A 123 7.70 -14.17 -8.05
CA ALA A 123 9.03 -14.47 -8.59
C ALA A 123 9.68 -13.30 -9.36
N GLY A 124 8.95 -12.18 -9.54
CA GLY A 124 9.43 -11.04 -10.32
C GLY A 124 9.40 -11.26 -11.85
N LEU A 125 8.75 -12.32 -12.32
CA LEU A 125 8.59 -12.63 -13.76
C LEU A 125 7.38 -11.85 -14.31
N LEU A 126 7.53 -10.51 -14.38
CA LEU A 126 6.42 -9.58 -14.61
C LEU A 126 5.72 -9.82 -15.95
N ASP A 127 6.44 -10.04 -17.04
CA ASP A 127 5.86 -10.26 -18.37
C ASP A 127 5.00 -11.54 -18.43
N ARG A 128 5.46 -12.61 -17.74
CA ARG A 128 4.67 -13.84 -17.65
C ARG A 128 3.43 -13.69 -16.78
N ALA A 129 3.56 -12.94 -15.68
CA ALA A 129 2.44 -12.63 -14.81
C ALA A 129 1.39 -11.81 -15.56
N GLU A 130 1.81 -10.77 -16.28
CA GLU A 130 0.96 -9.92 -17.12
C GLU A 130 0.14 -10.74 -18.11
N GLY A 131 0.81 -11.56 -18.94
CA GLY A 131 0.13 -12.35 -19.97
C GLY A 131 -0.92 -13.31 -19.40
N LEU A 132 -0.67 -13.93 -18.22
CA LEU A 132 -1.66 -14.78 -17.57
C LEU A 132 -2.78 -13.98 -16.90
N PHE A 133 -2.46 -12.88 -16.23
CA PHE A 133 -3.51 -12.04 -15.64
C PHE A 133 -4.45 -11.47 -16.70
N GLN A 134 -3.92 -11.04 -17.86
CA GLN A 134 -4.74 -10.59 -18.99
C GLN A 134 -5.73 -11.67 -19.42
N GLN A 135 -5.29 -12.93 -19.57
CA GLN A 135 -6.19 -14.05 -19.89
C GLN A 135 -7.26 -14.26 -18.81
N VAL A 136 -6.87 -14.19 -17.52
CA VAL A 136 -7.79 -14.37 -16.40
C VAL A 136 -8.81 -13.22 -16.31
N THR A 137 -8.54 -12.02 -16.84
CA THR A 137 -9.53 -10.93 -16.87
C THR A 137 -10.76 -11.24 -17.72
N GLU A 138 -10.67 -12.20 -18.65
CA GLU A 138 -11.80 -12.67 -19.45
C GLU A 138 -12.78 -13.55 -18.65
N VAL A 139 -12.35 -14.04 -17.47
CA VAL A 139 -13.18 -14.86 -16.57
C VAL A 139 -13.98 -13.95 -15.64
N PRO A 140 -15.33 -13.85 -15.77
CA PRO A 140 -16.11 -12.86 -15.03
C PRO A 140 -15.95 -12.92 -13.50
N ARG A 141 -15.89 -14.14 -12.93
CA ARG A 141 -15.75 -14.36 -11.47
C ARG A 141 -14.36 -13.98 -10.92
N LEU A 142 -13.32 -13.99 -11.76
CA LEU A 142 -11.94 -13.69 -11.37
C LEU A 142 -11.47 -12.32 -11.87
N ARG A 143 -12.26 -11.65 -12.70
CA ARG A 143 -11.91 -10.42 -13.39
C ARG A 143 -11.39 -9.33 -12.47
N SER A 144 -12.10 -9.04 -11.38
CA SER A 144 -11.69 -7.96 -10.47
C SER A 144 -10.37 -8.29 -9.76
N THR A 145 -10.18 -9.55 -9.36
CA THR A 145 -8.93 -10.02 -8.72
C THR A 145 -7.76 -9.96 -9.71
N ALA A 146 -7.99 -10.39 -10.97
CA ALA A 146 -6.97 -10.35 -12.01
C ALA A 146 -6.61 -8.91 -12.39
N LEU A 147 -7.58 -8.01 -12.52
CA LEU A 147 -7.34 -6.59 -12.80
C LEU A 147 -6.56 -5.92 -11.67
N ASP A 148 -6.88 -6.20 -10.39
CA ASP A 148 -6.13 -5.60 -9.28
C ASP A 148 -4.68 -6.11 -9.24
N ALA A 149 -4.46 -7.39 -9.50
CA ALA A 149 -3.11 -7.95 -9.62
C ALA A 149 -2.36 -7.37 -10.83
N LEU A 150 -3.02 -7.20 -11.97
CA LEU A 150 -2.45 -6.61 -13.19
C LEU A 150 -2.06 -5.14 -12.96
N ARG A 151 -2.87 -4.37 -12.24
CA ARG A 151 -2.51 -3.03 -11.78
C ARG A 151 -1.18 -3.04 -11.01
N GLY A 152 -1.02 -3.98 -10.07
CA GLY A 152 0.23 -4.15 -9.31
C GLY A 152 1.42 -4.59 -10.16
N VAL A 153 1.20 -5.30 -11.28
CA VAL A 153 2.26 -5.60 -12.27
C VAL A 153 2.73 -4.31 -12.94
N TYR A 154 1.79 -3.50 -13.46
CA TYR A 154 2.13 -2.24 -14.13
C TYR A 154 2.77 -1.21 -13.20
N GLU A 155 2.39 -1.16 -11.91
CA GLU A 155 3.08 -0.35 -10.91
C GLU A 155 4.57 -0.74 -10.78
N ARG A 156 4.87 -2.03 -10.73
CA ARG A 156 6.27 -2.53 -10.65
C ARG A 156 7.07 -2.32 -11.92
N GLN A 157 6.40 -2.31 -13.08
CA GLN A 157 7.00 -2.00 -14.38
C GLN A 157 7.13 -0.48 -14.60
N HIS A 158 6.60 0.36 -13.70
CA HIS A 158 6.46 1.82 -13.86
C HIS A 158 5.69 2.21 -15.12
N ASP A 159 4.81 1.32 -15.62
CA ASP A 159 3.88 1.64 -16.70
C ASP A 159 2.60 2.28 -16.14
N TRP A 160 2.74 3.56 -15.80
CA TRP A 160 1.67 4.32 -15.17
C TRP A 160 0.46 4.54 -16.08
N GLN A 161 0.67 4.51 -17.38
CA GLN A 161 -0.41 4.63 -18.37
C GLN A 161 -1.33 3.41 -18.31
N GLN A 162 -0.74 2.20 -18.33
CA GLN A 162 -1.49 0.96 -18.21
C GLN A 162 -2.11 0.80 -16.82
N ALA A 163 -1.36 1.15 -15.76
CA ALA A 163 -1.88 1.14 -14.38
C ALA A 163 -3.13 2.02 -14.25
N LEU A 164 -3.11 3.23 -14.81
CA LEU A 164 -4.27 4.13 -14.84
C LEU A 164 -5.43 3.56 -15.68
N GLY A 165 -5.13 2.91 -16.79
CA GLY A 165 -6.11 2.23 -17.63
C GLY A 165 -6.87 1.15 -16.85
N VAL A 166 -6.13 0.26 -16.18
CA VAL A 166 -6.69 -0.79 -15.32
C VAL A 166 -7.44 -0.21 -14.13
N TYR A 167 -6.91 0.83 -13.48
CA TYR A 167 -7.62 1.55 -12.42
C TYR A 167 -9.02 1.99 -12.87
N ARG A 168 -9.15 2.59 -14.06
CA ARG A 168 -10.43 3.05 -14.61
C ARG A 168 -11.43 1.91 -14.84
N LEU A 169 -10.95 0.70 -15.17
CA LEU A 169 -11.79 -0.50 -15.27
C LEU A 169 -12.28 -0.94 -13.89
N LEU A 170 -11.39 -0.92 -12.88
CA LEU A 170 -11.71 -1.27 -11.50
C LEU A 170 -12.61 -0.23 -10.82
N ALA A 171 -12.49 1.05 -11.15
CA ALA A 171 -13.29 2.13 -10.55
C ALA A 171 -14.81 1.96 -10.72
N ARG A 172 -15.24 1.12 -11.66
CA ARG A 172 -16.64 0.76 -11.89
C ARG A 172 -17.10 -0.46 -11.08
N SER A 173 -16.21 -1.08 -10.33
CA SER A 173 -16.45 -2.29 -9.52
C SER A 173 -16.63 -1.96 -8.05
N LYS A 174 -17.13 -2.94 -7.27
CA LYS A 174 -17.22 -2.82 -5.79
C LYS A 174 -15.84 -2.82 -5.11
N SER A 175 -14.81 -3.26 -5.81
CA SER A 175 -13.42 -3.32 -5.34
C SER A 175 -12.57 -2.18 -5.91
N ALA A 176 -13.19 -1.01 -6.14
CA ALA A 176 -12.48 0.15 -6.68
C ALA A 176 -11.37 0.61 -5.71
N PRO A 177 -10.13 0.78 -6.19
CA PRO A 177 -9.08 1.39 -5.38
C PRO A 177 -9.42 2.85 -5.03
N PRO A 178 -8.85 3.41 -3.96
CA PRO A 178 -9.04 4.82 -3.62
C PRO A 178 -8.67 5.75 -4.78
N ARG A 179 -9.39 6.87 -4.94
CA ARG A 179 -9.09 7.88 -5.98
C ARG A 179 -7.68 8.46 -5.86
N LEU A 180 -7.14 8.48 -4.66
CA LEU A 180 -5.77 8.86 -4.38
C LEU A 180 -4.75 8.09 -5.24
N VAL A 181 -4.98 6.80 -5.48
CA VAL A 181 -4.09 5.97 -6.32
C VAL A 181 -4.04 6.48 -7.76
N ALA A 182 -5.19 6.85 -8.35
CA ALA A 182 -5.23 7.45 -9.69
C ALA A 182 -4.51 8.81 -9.72
N ALA A 183 -4.67 9.63 -8.68
CA ALA A 183 -3.97 10.90 -8.56
C ALA A 183 -2.45 10.72 -8.55
N HIS A 184 -1.94 9.68 -7.88
CA HIS A 184 -0.51 9.34 -7.91
C HIS A 184 -0.04 8.90 -9.29
N TYR A 185 -0.78 8.06 -10.02
CA TYR A 185 -0.41 7.69 -11.39
C TYR A 185 -0.34 8.90 -12.32
N LEU A 186 -1.29 9.83 -12.18
CA LEU A 186 -1.28 11.08 -12.94
C LEU A 186 -0.07 11.96 -12.59
N CYS A 187 0.38 11.95 -11.34
CA CYS A 187 1.62 12.61 -10.94
C CYS A 187 2.87 11.94 -11.53
N GLU A 188 2.93 10.61 -11.57
CA GLU A 188 4.02 9.88 -12.23
C GLU A 188 4.08 10.21 -13.73
N LEU A 189 2.94 10.15 -14.40
CA LEU A 189 2.83 10.55 -15.81
C LEU A 189 3.24 12.02 -16.04
N SER A 190 2.90 12.91 -15.10
CA SER A 190 3.33 14.30 -15.14
C SER A 190 4.85 14.43 -15.00
N SER A 191 5.47 13.67 -14.08
CA SER A 191 6.93 13.64 -13.92
C SER A 191 7.61 13.18 -15.21
N GLN A 192 7.12 12.10 -15.83
CA GLN A 192 7.61 11.62 -17.12
C GLN A 192 7.45 12.66 -18.25
N ALA A 193 6.33 13.42 -18.25
CA ALA A 193 6.14 14.50 -19.20
C ALA A 193 7.14 15.64 -18.99
N LEU A 194 7.44 15.99 -17.73
CA LEU A 194 8.44 16.99 -17.37
C LEU A 194 9.87 16.58 -17.76
N GLU A 195 10.21 15.31 -17.64
CA GLU A 195 11.50 14.77 -18.10
C GLU A 195 11.66 14.88 -19.61
N ARG A 196 10.56 14.71 -20.36
CA ARG A 196 10.52 14.92 -21.82
C ARG A 196 10.45 16.39 -22.23
N GLY A 197 10.39 17.34 -21.27
CA GLY A 197 10.26 18.76 -21.53
C GLY A 197 8.83 19.24 -21.84
N ASP A 198 7.82 18.36 -21.81
CA ASP A 198 6.43 18.72 -22.10
C ASP A 198 5.71 19.25 -20.84
N SER A 199 6.01 20.52 -20.51
CA SER A 199 5.36 21.20 -19.39
C SER A 199 3.86 21.44 -19.61
N ALA A 200 3.36 21.43 -20.84
CA ALA A 200 1.93 21.61 -21.11
C ALA A 200 1.15 20.35 -20.76
N ALA A 201 1.60 19.19 -21.23
CA ALA A 201 1.03 17.90 -20.84
C ALA A 201 1.11 17.69 -19.33
N ALA A 202 2.27 17.99 -18.70
CA ALA A 202 2.44 17.86 -17.26
C ALA A 202 1.41 18.69 -16.48
N ARG A 203 1.17 19.94 -16.85
CA ARG A 203 0.13 20.76 -16.21
C ARG A 203 -1.28 20.20 -16.39
N GLY A 204 -1.57 19.59 -17.55
CA GLY A 204 -2.84 18.90 -17.80
C GLY A 204 -3.06 17.76 -16.81
N LEU A 205 -2.08 16.85 -16.74
CA LEU A 205 -2.11 15.70 -15.84
C LEU A 205 -2.24 16.08 -14.36
N LEU A 206 -1.58 17.17 -13.92
CA LEU A 206 -1.71 17.65 -12.53
C LEU A 206 -3.06 18.30 -12.24
N ARG A 207 -3.75 18.86 -13.23
CA ARG A 207 -5.15 19.29 -13.07
C ARG A 207 -6.06 18.09 -12.85
N ASP A 208 -5.86 17.05 -13.67
CA ASP A 208 -6.64 15.82 -13.56
C ASP A 208 -6.38 15.11 -12.22
N ALA A 209 -5.11 15.05 -11.76
CA ALA A 209 -4.77 14.49 -10.44
C ALA A 209 -5.51 15.20 -9.29
N ARG A 210 -5.60 16.53 -9.34
CA ARG A 210 -6.33 17.32 -8.34
C ARG A 210 -7.85 17.18 -8.44
N ALA A 211 -8.38 16.79 -9.58
CA ALA A 211 -9.79 16.47 -9.75
C ALA A 211 -10.15 15.11 -9.11
N GLU A 212 -9.17 14.19 -9.01
CA GLU A 212 -9.38 12.91 -8.33
C GLU A 212 -9.44 13.06 -6.81
N THR A 213 -8.56 13.88 -6.22
CA THR A 213 -8.51 14.08 -4.76
C THR A 213 -7.99 15.48 -4.39
N THR A 214 -8.53 16.03 -3.28
CA THR A 214 -8.13 17.33 -2.71
C THR A 214 -8.34 17.27 -1.19
N PRO A 215 -7.36 17.69 -0.36
CA PRO A 215 -6.05 18.23 -0.72
C PRO A 215 -5.12 17.16 -1.33
N PHE A 216 -4.17 17.57 -2.18
CA PHE A 216 -3.19 16.67 -2.76
C PHE A 216 -1.82 17.35 -2.87
N PRO A 217 -0.98 17.25 -1.81
CA PRO A 217 0.28 17.98 -1.68
C PRO A 217 1.28 17.65 -2.79
N ARG A 218 1.35 16.40 -3.23
CA ARG A 218 2.25 15.94 -4.30
C ARG A 218 2.07 16.75 -5.59
N ALA A 219 0.82 17.00 -5.99
CA ALA A 219 0.53 17.80 -7.17
C ALA A 219 0.98 19.26 -7.01
N ALA A 220 0.98 19.80 -5.78
CA ALA A 220 1.48 21.14 -5.52
C ALA A 220 3.02 21.19 -5.66
N VAL A 221 3.75 20.21 -5.15
CA VAL A 221 5.22 20.08 -5.30
C VAL A 221 5.60 19.99 -6.79
N LEU A 222 4.95 19.13 -7.57
CA LEU A 222 5.25 19.01 -9.01
C LEU A 222 4.91 20.30 -9.79
N ARG A 223 3.84 20.99 -9.41
CA ARG A 223 3.52 22.32 -9.99
C ARG A 223 4.57 23.36 -9.63
N ALA A 224 5.14 23.30 -8.44
CA ALA A 224 6.23 24.17 -8.05
C ALA A 224 7.47 23.94 -8.93
N GLN A 225 7.82 22.70 -9.23
CA GLN A 225 8.90 22.38 -10.15
C GLN A 225 8.67 22.94 -11.57
N ILE A 226 7.41 22.91 -12.04
CA ILE A 226 7.06 23.52 -13.32
C ILE A 226 7.23 25.06 -13.28
N ALA A 227 6.81 25.70 -12.19
CA ALA A 227 6.95 27.14 -11.99
C ALA A 227 8.42 27.55 -11.92
N GLU A 228 9.24 26.81 -11.21
CA GLU A 228 10.68 27.02 -11.10
C GLU A 228 11.37 26.93 -12.47
N ARG A 229 11.05 25.90 -13.27
CA ARG A 229 11.57 25.77 -14.65
C ARG A 229 11.14 26.92 -15.57
N ALA A 230 10.00 27.54 -15.27
CA ALA A 230 9.50 28.70 -15.98
C ALA A 230 10.07 30.04 -15.46
N GLY A 231 10.91 30.03 -14.40
CA GLY A 231 11.48 31.20 -13.75
C GLY A 231 10.52 31.91 -12.78
N ASP A 232 9.35 31.35 -12.50
CA ASP A 232 8.38 31.90 -11.52
C ASP A 232 8.65 31.34 -10.11
N PHE A 233 9.75 31.82 -9.51
CA PHE A 233 10.19 31.37 -8.19
C PHE A 233 9.19 31.75 -7.08
N ALA A 234 8.48 32.86 -7.23
CA ALA A 234 7.48 33.29 -6.26
C ALA A 234 6.25 32.35 -6.23
N LEU A 235 5.84 31.87 -7.40
CA LEU A 235 4.78 30.86 -7.49
C LEU A 235 5.27 29.52 -6.94
N ALA A 236 6.51 29.11 -7.26
CA ALA A 236 7.10 27.86 -6.76
C ALA A 236 7.13 27.85 -5.24
N GLU A 237 7.64 28.89 -4.59
CA GLU A 237 7.66 29.01 -3.13
C GLU A 237 6.25 28.89 -2.51
N ARG A 238 5.28 29.64 -3.04
CA ARG A 238 3.89 29.57 -2.55
C ARG A 238 3.29 28.15 -2.64
N LEU A 239 3.58 27.43 -3.73
CA LEU A 239 3.08 26.10 -3.94
C LEU A 239 3.71 25.08 -2.99
N ILE A 240 5.02 25.19 -2.71
CA ILE A 240 5.69 24.33 -1.72
C ILE A 240 5.21 24.63 -0.31
N ARG A 241 5.10 25.90 0.08
CA ARG A 241 4.52 26.28 1.37
C ARG A 241 3.13 25.70 1.55
N LYS A 242 2.30 25.75 0.50
CA LYS A 242 0.98 25.12 0.53
C LYS A 242 1.07 23.62 0.72
N ALA A 243 1.96 22.92 0.00
CA ALA A 243 2.14 21.47 0.15
C ALA A 243 2.59 21.08 1.57
N VAL A 244 3.52 21.82 2.15
CA VAL A 244 4.00 21.62 3.52
C VAL A 244 2.89 21.87 4.54
N ASN A 245 2.05 22.88 4.34
CA ASN A 245 0.91 23.14 5.23
C ASN A 245 -0.16 22.04 5.16
N GLU A 246 -0.37 21.45 3.98
CA GLU A 246 -1.31 20.33 3.79
C GLU A 246 -0.74 19.00 4.30
N ALA A 247 0.60 18.83 4.24
CA ALA A 247 1.31 17.65 4.70
C ALA A 247 2.64 18.05 5.38
N PRO A 248 2.64 18.31 6.69
CA PRO A 248 3.82 18.75 7.44
C PRO A 248 5.01 17.77 7.39
N THR A 249 4.75 16.51 7.10
CA THR A 249 5.79 15.49 6.88
C THR A 249 6.75 15.84 5.74
N LEU A 250 6.31 16.66 4.78
CA LEU A 250 7.12 17.11 3.65
C LEU A 250 8.14 18.19 4.04
N LEU A 251 7.99 18.84 5.20
CA LEU A 251 8.87 19.94 5.58
C LEU A 251 10.35 19.53 5.54
N GLN A 252 10.68 18.34 5.96
CA GLN A 252 12.05 17.84 6.02
C GLN A 252 12.71 17.71 4.63
N GLU A 253 11.91 17.35 3.61
CA GLU A 253 12.39 17.25 2.22
C GLU A 253 12.38 18.62 1.51
N GLU A 254 11.36 19.43 1.78
CA GLU A 254 11.12 20.65 1.03
C GLU A 254 11.79 21.90 1.64
N LEU A 255 12.28 21.83 2.89
CA LEU A 255 12.94 22.98 3.51
C LEU A 255 14.21 23.43 2.75
N PRO A 256 15.12 22.54 2.31
CA PRO A 256 16.26 22.95 1.48
C PRO A 256 15.83 23.60 0.17
N HIS A 257 14.74 23.14 -0.42
CA HIS A 257 14.16 23.69 -1.64
C HIS A 257 13.60 25.10 -1.40
N LEU A 258 12.81 25.28 -0.33
CA LEU A 258 12.32 26.60 0.10
C LEU A 258 13.45 27.58 0.35
N MET A 259 14.52 27.16 1.02
CA MET A 259 15.70 28.00 1.28
C MET A 259 16.39 28.46 -0.01
N ARG A 260 16.47 27.56 -1.00
CA ARG A 260 17.04 27.88 -2.32
C ARG A 260 16.18 28.90 -3.06
N LEU A 261 14.85 28.73 -3.04
CA LEU A 261 13.90 29.65 -3.71
C LEU A 261 13.89 31.04 -3.08
N ALA A 262 13.93 31.11 -1.74
CA ALA A 262 13.96 32.39 -1.02
C ALA A 262 15.25 33.19 -1.26
N GLY A 263 16.34 32.50 -1.62
CA GLY A 263 17.65 33.12 -1.81
C GLY A 263 18.27 33.64 -0.51
N PRO A 264 19.48 34.23 -0.58
CA PRO A 264 20.19 34.67 0.61
C PRO A 264 19.45 35.75 1.42
N GLU A 265 18.80 36.70 0.74
CA GLU A 265 18.11 37.82 1.36
C GLU A 265 16.75 37.45 1.99
N GLY A 266 16.07 36.46 1.41
CA GLY A 266 14.75 35.99 1.89
C GLY A 266 14.80 34.89 2.94
N ARG A 267 15.94 34.25 3.14
CA ARG A 267 16.12 33.07 4.00
C ARG A 267 15.68 33.31 5.45
N ASP A 268 16.19 34.37 6.07
CA ASP A 268 15.90 34.67 7.48
C ASP A 268 14.43 34.96 7.68
N ARG A 269 13.82 35.76 6.79
CA ARG A 269 12.38 36.06 6.83
C ARG A 269 11.53 34.80 6.67
N LEU A 270 11.91 33.88 5.74
CA LEU A 270 11.22 32.61 5.56
C LEU A 270 11.27 31.77 6.85
N LEU A 271 12.44 31.70 7.50
CA LEU A 271 12.59 30.97 8.76
C LEU A 271 11.79 31.60 9.89
N GLU A 272 11.76 32.92 10.00
CA GLU A 272 10.92 33.65 10.96
C GLU A 272 9.43 33.30 10.79
N ASP A 273 8.94 33.33 9.53
CA ASP A 273 7.57 32.96 9.21
C ASP A 273 7.25 31.51 9.61
N LEU A 274 8.14 30.55 9.27
CA LEU A 274 7.97 29.14 9.61
C LEU A 274 7.99 28.92 11.14
N VAL A 275 8.88 29.59 11.87
CA VAL A 275 8.95 29.54 13.34
C VAL A 275 7.69 30.14 13.96
N ALA A 276 7.22 31.28 13.44
CA ALA A 276 5.98 31.90 13.93
C ALA A 276 4.79 30.96 13.72
N GLN A 277 4.68 30.34 12.56
CA GLN A 277 3.63 29.38 12.25
C GLN A 277 3.70 28.13 13.15
N ALA A 278 4.87 27.53 13.30
CA ALA A 278 5.05 26.33 14.14
C ALA A 278 4.73 26.61 15.63
N LYS A 279 5.08 27.79 16.14
CA LYS A 279 4.76 28.19 17.53
C LYS A 279 3.27 28.37 17.79
N THR A 280 2.47 28.70 16.77
CA THR A 280 1.02 28.85 16.90
C THR A 280 0.26 27.54 16.81
N GLN A 281 0.88 26.48 16.30
CA GLN A 281 0.27 25.15 16.14
C GLN A 281 0.49 24.32 17.41
N ASP A 282 1.62 23.63 17.51
CA ASP A 282 1.98 22.85 18.68
C ASP A 282 3.51 22.65 18.81
N PHE A 283 3.92 21.98 19.89
CA PHE A 283 5.34 21.68 20.13
C PHE A 283 5.92 20.69 19.12
N ASP A 284 5.13 19.74 18.63
CA ASP A 284 5.59 18.73 17.66
C ASP A 284 5.90 19.36 16.31
N GLU A 285 5.15 20.38 15.88
CA GLU A 285 5.45 21.14 14.67
C GLU A 285 6.76 21.93 14.81
N LEU A 286 6.97 22.57 15.97
CA LEU A 286 8.21 23.26 16.25
C LEU A 286 9.40 22.28 16.23
N LYS A 287 9.23 21.12 16.82
CA LYS A 287 10.22 20.04 16.81
C LYS A 287 10.54 19.56 15.40
N ARG A 288 9.51 19.34 14.54
CA ARG A 288 9.70 18.99 13.12
C ARG A 288 10.50 20.05 12.37
N LEU A 289 10.18 21.33 12.57
CA LEU A 289 10.91 22.43 11.95
C LEU A 289 12.39 22.44 12.38
N VAL A 290 12.66 22.30 13.68
CA VAL A 290 14.03 22.26 14.21
C VAL A 290 14.81 21.08 13.61
N PHE A 291 14.24 19.88 13.55
CA PHE A 291 14.89 18.73 12.94
C PHE A 291 15.13 18.87 11.45
N ALA A 292 14.15 19.44 10.73
CA ALA A 292 14.30 19.75 9.31
C ALA A 292 15.44 20.75 9.09
N ALA A 293 15.54 21.78 9.92
CA ALA A 293 16.58 22.80 9.83
C ALA A 293 17.99 22.25 10.15
N ILE A 294 18.11 21.41 11.18
CA ILE A 294 19.37 20.71 11.51
C ILE A 294 19.79 19.81 10.34
N SER A 295 18.85 19.05 9.78
CA SER A 295 19.11 18.17 8.63
C SER A 295 19.52 18.95 7.37
N ALA A 296 19.09 20.19 7.25
CA ALA A 296 19.41 21.10 6.14
C ALA A 296 20.67 21.95 6.41
N ASN A 297 21.41 21.71 7.50
CA ASN A 297 22.56 22.51 7.93
C ASN A 297 22.23 24.00 8.16
N LEU A 298 21.05 24.28 8.71
CA LEU A 298 20.57 25.62 9.04
C LEU A 298 20.60 25.93 10.54
N ALA A 299 21.32 25.14 11.31
CA ALA A 299 21.37 25.23 12.77
C ALA A 299 21.98 26.57 13.28
N ASP A 300 22.81 27.24 12.48
CA ASP A 300 23.40 28.55 12.76
C ASP A 300 22.48 29.74 12.46
N ALA A 301 21.32 29.48 11.84
CA ALA A 301 20.38 30.53 11.46
C ALA A 301 19.77 31.21 12.71
N LYS A 302 19.95 32.52 12.83
CA LYS A 302 19.50 33.32 13.99
C LYS A 302 18.01 33.11 14.35
N PRO A 303 17.06 33.06 13.38
CA PRO A 303 15.65 32.88 13.71
C PRO A 303 15.31 31.57 14.40
N LEU A 304 16.12 30.51 14.20
CA LEU A 304 15.90 29.20 14.75
C LEU A 304 16.46 29.00 16.15
N ARG A 305 17.43 29.82 16.59
CA ARG A 305 18.20 29.60 17.82
C ARG A 305 17.31 29.44 19.05
N ALA A 306 16.40 30.35 19.31
CA ALA A 306 15.49 30.27 20.45
C ALA A 306 14.53 29.08 20.38
N SER A 307 14.14 28.66 19.17
CA SER A 307 13.30 27.48 18.95
C SER A 307 14.07 26.20 19.17
N MET A 308 15.34 26.15 18.80
CA MET A 308 16.21 25.02 19.07
C MET A 308 16.50 24.88 20.56
N GLU A 309 16.82 25.98 21.27
CA GLU A 309 17.00 26.00 22.71
C GLU A 309 15.77 25.44 23.44
N ARG A 310 14.57 25.83 23.02
CA ARG A 310 13.33 25.33 23.58
C ARG A 310 13.12 23.84 23.32
N VAL A 311 13.30 23.39 22.07
CA VAL A 311 13.13 21.97 21.71
C VAL A 311 14.16 21.10 22.45
N PHE A 312 15.40 21.53 22.56
CA PHE A 312 16.44 20.78 23.30
C PHE A 312 16.16 20.76 24.82
N ALA A 313 15.55 21.80 25.37
CA ALA A 313 15.19 21.84 26.78
C ALA A 313 13.98 20.95 27.13
N GLU A 314 13.01 20.87 26.24
CA GLU A 314 11.74 20.16 26.47
C GLU A 314 11.75 18.69 25.98
N ASP A 315 12.60 18.34 25.01
CA ASP A 315 12.72 16.95 24.51
C ASP A 315 13.64 16.12 25.43
N ALA A 316 13.08 15.08 26.06
CA ALA A 316 13.79 14.26 27.04
C ALA A 316 15.07 13.59 26.51
N THR A 317 15.11 13.28 25.20
CA THR A 317 16.27 12.64 24.55
C THR A 317 17.37 13.67 24.29
N LEU A 318 17.00 14.86 23.83
CA LEU A 318 17.93 15.92 23.50
C LEU A 318 18.40 16.71 24.73
N HIS A 319 17.57 16.77 25.77
CA HIS A 319 17.89 17.43 27.03
C HIS A 319 19.14 16.83 27.70
N ALA A 320 19.31 15.50 27.62
CA ALA A 320 20.50 14.84 28.15
C ALA A 320 21.79 15.25 27.42
N VAL A 321 21.70 15.50 26.13
CA VAL A 321 22.81 15.98 25.29
C VAL A 321 23.05 17.47 25.51
N TRP A 322 22.01 18.25 25.80
CA TRP A 322 22.06 19.70 25.98
C TRP A 322 22.65 20.11 27.34
N HIS A 323 22.34 19.40 28.41
CA HIS A 323 22.78 19.74 29.76
C HIS A 323 24.30 19.57 29.97
N ASP A 324 24.96 18.75 29.17
CA ASP A 324 26.44 18.56 29.25
C ASP A 324 27.21 19.67 28.49
N THR A 325 26.50 20.64 27.88
CA THR A 325 27.13 21.62 27.00
C THR A 325 26.69 23.06 27.27
N SER A 326 26.74 23.48 28.53
CA SER A 326 26.57 24.89 28.84
C SER A 326 27.75 25.68 28.27
N SER A 327 27.58 26.25 27.04
CA SER A 327 28.40 27.31 26.46
C SER A 327 28.79 27.20 24.97
N PRO A 328 29.82 27.82 24.43
CA PRO A 328 29.98 28.30 23.04
C PRO A 328 30.06 27.19 21.95
N HIS A 329 29.70 25.97 22.28
CA HIS A 329 29.77 24.81 21.38
C HIS A 329 28.47 24.46 20.65
N PHE A 330 27.44 25.33 20.74
CA PHE A 330 26.15 25.11 20.07
C PHE A 330 26.29 24.76 18.57
N GLU A 331 27.09 25.52 17.85
CA GLU A 331 27.34 25.30 16.42
C GLU A 331 28.01 23.93 16.17
N ARG A 332 28.90 23.52 17.04
CA ARG A 332 29.57 22.20 16.93
C ARG A 332 28.60 21.05 17.20
N ILE A 333 27.75 21.19 18.22
CA ILE A 333 26.75 20.18 18.56
C ILE A 333 25.71 20.10 17.45
N ALA A 334 25.26 21.22 16.94
CA ALA A 334 24.30 21.28 15.84
C ALA A 334 24.89 20.64 14.56
N ALA A 335 26.18 20.83 14.28
CA ALA A 335 26.88 20.18 13.18
C ALA A 335 27.01 18.66 13.39
N GLU A 336 27.38 18.22 14.60
CA GLU A 336 27.46 16.80 14.95
C GLU A 336 26.08 16.12 14.88
N LEU A 337 25.05 16.75 15.43
CA LEU A 337 23.65 16.30 15.27
C LEU A 337 23.21 16.28 13.82
N GLY A 338 23.57 17.28 13.01
CA GLY A 338 23.30 17.31 11.59
C GLY A 338 23.89 16.11 10.85
N ALA A 339 25.14 15.75 11.18
CA ALA A 339 25.80 14.57 10.62
C ALA A 339 25.11 13.26 11.04
N LEU A 340 24.68 13.15 12.30
CA LEU A 340 23.92 12.01 12.80
C LEU A 340 22.53 11.92 12.14
N PHE A 341 21.80 13.03 12.03
CA PHE A 341 20.48 13.08 11.38
C PHE A 341 20.56 12.82 9.88
N ALA A 342 21.63 13.19 9.21
CA ALA A 342 21.85 12.85 7.81
C ALA A 342 21.94 11.34 7.58
N GLN A 343 22.39 10.58 8.58
CA GLN A 343 22.50 9.11 8.52
C GLN A 343 21.29 8.38 9.10
N ALA A 344 20.44 9.06 9.86
CA ALA A 344 19.29 8.47 10.52
C ALA A 344 18.13 8.14 9.55
N GLU A 345 17.31 7.17 9.94
CA GLU A 345 16.04 6.88 9.29
C GLU A 345 15.03 7.98 9.67
N LYS A 346 14.64 8.80 8.68
CA LYS A 346 13.76 9.96 8.88
C LYS A 346 12.29 9.63 8.75
N TYR A 347 11.99 8.61 7.97
CA TYR A 347 10.63 8.24 7.57
C TYR A 347 10.38 6.77 7.76
N ARG A 348 9.14 6.41 8.06
CA ARG A 348 8.69 5.03 8.19
C ARG A 348 7.36 4.83 7.50
N CYS A 349 7.23 3.71 6.79
CA CYS A 349 5.97 3.27 6.21
C CYS A 349 5.05 2.70 7.29
N ASN A 350 3.84 3.20 7.41
CA ASN A 350 2.84 2.74 8.39
C ASN A 350 2.27 1.35 8.07
N GLU A 351 2.34 0.94 6.80
CA GLU A 351 1.82 -0.35 6.36
C GLU A 351 2.79 -1.52 6.63
N CYS A 352 4.08 -1.35 6.34
CA CYS A 352 5.04 -2.46 6.43
C CYS A 352 6.22 -2.21 7.38
N GLY A 353 6.34 -1.01 7.93
CA GLY A 353 7.43 -0.65 8.83
C GLY A 353 8.77 -0.36 8.13
N PHE A 354 8.83 -0.39 6.78
CA PHE A 354 10.03 0.00 6.04
C PHE A 354 10.47 1.40 6.45
N ALA A 355 11.73 1.56 6.82
CA ALA A 355 12.29 2.84 7.24
C ALA A 355 13.32 3.33 6.21
N GLY A 356 13.32 4.65 5.95
CA GLY A 356 14.17 5.27 4.95
C GLY A 356 14.64 6.67 5.34
N ARG A 357 15.66 7.14 4.62
CA ARG A 357 16.23 8.49 4.80
C ARG A 357 15.52 9.55 3.98
N SER A 358 14.87 9.14 2.89
CA SER A 358 14.12 9.99 1.98
C SER A 358 12.64 9.70 2.07
N PHE A 359 11.81 10.69 1.75
CA PHE A 359 10.37 10.52 1.65
C PHE A 359 10.00 9.81 0.34
N TYR A 360 9.10 8.84 0.42
CA TYR A 360 8.59 8.12 -0.74
C TYR A 360 7.07 8.24 -0.81
N TRP A 361 6.55 8.71 -1.91
CA TRP A 361 5.11 8.68 -2.19
C TRP A 361 4.58 7.26 -2.40
N HIS A 362 5.44 6.37 -2.88
CA HIS A 362 5.16 4.96 -3.12
C HIS A 362 6.20 4.13 -2.37
N CYS A 363 5.78 3.32 -1.42
CA CYS A 363 6.69 2.54 -0.58
C CYS A 363 7.47 1.51 -1.42
N PRO A 364 8.81 1.50 -1.39
CA PRO A 364 9.59 0.56 -2.20
C PRO A 364 9.47 -0.90 -1.72
N ALA A 365 9.01 -1.14 -0.49
CA ALA A 365 8.88 -2.48 0.07
C ALA A 365 7.49 -3.09 -0.12
N CYS A 366 6.42 -2.38 0.23
CA CYS A 366 5.05 -2.91 0.17
C CYS A 366 4.18 -2.29 -0.92
N HIS A 367 4.71 -1.30 -1.66
CA HIS A 367 4.02 -0.59 -2.73
C HIS A 367 2.75 0.18 -2.29
N ALA A 368 2.62 0.51 -1.01
CA ALA A 368 1.56 1.38 -0.53
C ALA A 368 1.84 2.85 -0.88
N TRP A 369 0.78 3.58 -1.26
CA TRP A 369 0.85 5.01 -1.54
C TRP A 369 0.57 5.82 -0.28
N ASP A 370 1.20 7.00 -0.14
CA ASP A 370 1.03 7.96 0.98
C ASP A 370 1.14 7.31 2.37
N SER A 371 2.00 6.32 2.51
CA SER A 371 2.14 5.52 3.73
C SER A 371 3.32 5.94 4.62
N PHE A 372 4.06 6.99 4.24
CA PHE A 372 5.24 7.44 4.95
C PHE A 372 4.90 8.54 5.96
N GLU A 373 5.36 8.34 7.19
CA GLU A 373 5.34 9.35 8.25
C GLU A 373 6.75 9.64 8.75
N THR A 374 6.94 10.84 9.33
CA THR A 374 8.21 11.18 9.98
C THR A 374 8.41 10.34 11.24
N CYS A 375 9.60 9.79 11.43
CA CYS A 375 9.95 9.14 12.69
C CYS A 375 9.96 10.19 13.81
N ALA A 376 9.09 10.05 14.80
CA ALA A 376 9.00 10.97 15.95
C ALA A 376 10.28 11.01 16.80
N VAL A 377 11.13 9.99 16.67
CA VAL A 377 12.42 9.90 17.35
C VAL A 377 13.44 9.44 16.32
N VAL A 378 14.50 10.21 16.14
CA VAL A 378 15.69 9.76 15.44
C VAL A 378 16.28 8.62 16.27
N ARG A 379 15.99 7.38 15.90
CA ARG A 379 16.65 6.23 16.50
C ARG A 379 18.09 6.18 15.96
N LEU A 380 19.00 6.69 16.74
CA LEU A 380 20.42 6.43 16.55
C LEU A 380 20.62 4.93 16.83
N ARG A 381 21.02 4.17 15.82
CA ARG A 381 21.48 2.78 15.99
C ARG A 381 22.89 2.74 16.50
#